data_aac9e96e6a133a034ec84353457e805e
#
_entry.id   aac9e96e6a133a034ec84353457e805e
#
_cell.length_a   1.000
_cell.length_b   1.000
_cell.length_c   1.000
_cell.angle_alpha   90.00
_cell.angle_beta   90.00
_cell.angle_gamma   90.00
#
_symmetry.space_group_name_H-M   'P 1'
#
loop_
_entity.id
_entity.type
_entity.pdbx_description
1 polymer ?
#
loop_
_entity_poly.entity_id
_entity_poly.type
_entity_poly.pdbx_seq_one_letter_code
_entity_poly.pdbx_strand_id
1 'polypeptide(L)'
;MSHKEEESHSKKSKKKEVPDDAQVEVLDQKIEELTSELDESKDKYLRLFAEFDNFKKRSVKERFDLMKTAGQEILTSLLPVLDDFDRAKKSAESGAESFSEGVNLVYQKLFSTLEHKGLKAMESTGADFDPEFHEAIADIPAPNDELKGKVIDTVEKGYLLNDKIIRHAKVVVAK
;
A
#
# COMPACT_ATOMS: atom_id res chain seq x y z
N MET A 1 66.86 -59.44 -45.37
CA MET A 1 65.69 -60.20 -45.77
C MET A 1 64.51 -59.60 -45.01
N SER A 2 63.95 -58.66 -45.55
CA SER A 2 62.71 -58.38 -46.28
C SER A 2 61.55 -59.24 -45.91
N HIS A 3 60.57 -58.68 -45.25
CA HIS A 3 59.16 -58.87 -45.64
C HIS A 3 58.35 -57.64 -45.30
N LYS A 4 57.83 -57.07 -46.32
CA LYS A 4 56.90 -55.95 -46.36
C LYS A 4 55.49 -56.54 -46.34
N GLU A 5 54.66 -56.19 -45.31
CA GLU A 5 53.23 -56.48 -45.35
C GLU A 5 52.49 -55.17 -45.54
N GLU A 6 51.76 -55.07 -46.64
CA GLU A 6 50.86 -53.99 -47.00
C GLU A 6 49.51 -54.21 -46.33
N GLU A 7 49.15 -53.37 -45.38
CA GLU A 7 47.76 -53.29 -44.90
C GLU A 7 46.96 -52.34 -45.76
N SER A 8 46.05 -52.90 -46.56
CA SER A 8 45.04 -52.19 -47.33
C SER A 8 43.97 -51.64 -46.44
N HIS A 9 43.99 -50.31 -46.16
CA HIS A 9 42.88 -49.62 -45.48
C HIS A 9 41.72 -49.41 -46.45
N SER A 10 40.68 -50.24 -46.33
CA SER A 10 39.39 -50.07 -46.97
C SER A 10 38.69 -48.90 -46.32
N LYS A 11 38.69 -47.73 -47.00
CA LYS A 11 37.83 -46.58 -46.66
C LYS A 11 36.37 -46.91 -47.02
N LYS A 12 35.61 -47.33 -46.01
CA LYS A 12 34.14 -47.41 -46.10
C LYS A 12 33.56 -46.00 -46.14
N SER A 13 33.29 -45.49 -47.33
CA SER A 13 32.56 -44.25 -47.55
C SER A 13 31.15 -44.43 -47.01
N LYS A 14 30.81 -43.74 -45.92
CA LYS A 14 29.40 -43.60 -45.46
C LYS A 14 28.69 -42.77 -46.53
N LYS A 15 27.91 -43.43 -47.37
CA LYS A 15 26.95 -42.83 -48.31
C LYS A 15 25.95 -42.07 -47.42
N LYS A 16 25.97 -40.73 -47.45
CA LYS A 16 24.89 -39.91 -46.92
C LYS A 16 23.65 -40.24 -47.73
N GLU A 17 22.71 -40.94 -47.14
CA GLU A 17 21.39 -41.09 -47.71
C GLU A 17 20.76 -39.69 -47.76
N VAL A 18 20.45 -39.22 -48.94
CA VAL A 18 19.66 -38.03 -49.17
C VAL A 18 18.24 -38.38 -48.75
N PRO A 19 17.61 -37.66 -47.82
CA PRO A 19 16.25 -37.98 -47.41
C PRO A 19 15.30 -37.89 -48.61
N ASP A 20 14.37 -38.84 -48.70
CA ASP A 20 13.30 -38.84 -49.67
C ASP A 20 12.47 -37.56 -49.54
N ASP A 21 12.08 -36.92 -50.65
CA ASP A 21 11.33 -35.64 -50.63
C ASP A 21 10.09 -35.69 -49.72
N ALA A 22 9.44 -36.85 -49.62
CA ALA A 22 8.33 -37.07 -48.70
C ALA A 22 8.75 -36.99 -47.21
N GLN A 23 9.98 -37.39 -46.87
CA GLN A 23 10.48 -37.27 -45.50
C GLN A 23 10.85 -35.83 -45.15
N VAL A 24 11.32 -35.06 -46.14
CA VAL A 24 11.62 -33.64 -45.99
C VAL A 24 10.35 -32.85 -45.70
N GLU A 25 9.26 -33.06 -46.43
CA GLU A 25 7.97 -32.41 -46.21
C GLU A 25 7.40 -32.71 -44.83
N VAL A 26 7.47 -33.93 -44.33
CA VAL A 26 7.02 -34.30 -42.99
C VAL A 26 7.85 -33.62 -41.89
N LEU A 27 9.18 -33.50 -42.12
CA LEU A 27 10.05 -32.80 -41.17
C LEU A 27 9.80 -31.29 -41.15
N ASP A 28 9.56 -30.69 -42.32
CA ASP A 28 9.25 -29.26 -42.41
C ASP A 28 7.91 -28.92 -41.70
N GLN A 29 6.87 -29.74 -41.94
CA GLN A 29 5.59 -29.59 -41.22
C GLN A 29 5.77 -29.70 -39.70
N LYS A 30 6.60 -30.63 -39.22
CA LYS A 30 6.88 -30.79 -37.80
C LYS A 30 7.68 -29.64 -37.20
N ILE A 31 8.61 -29.08 -37.98
CA ILE A 31 9.35 -27.87 -37.57
C ILE A 31 8.41 -26.68 -37.46
N GLU A 32 7.49 -26.52 -38.40
CA GLU A 32 6.51 -25.43 -38.39
C GLU A 32 5.55 -25.53 -37.18
N GLU A 33 5.04 -26.76 -36.93
CA GLU A 33 4.20 -27.05 -35.75
C GLU A 33 4.95 -26.74 -34.42
N LEU A 34 6.18 -27.25 -34.25
CA LEU A 34 7.01 -27.03 -33.08
C LEU A 34 7.39 -25.56 -32.90
N THR A 35 7.64 -24.85 -34.01
CA THR A 35 7.92 -23.39 -33.94
C THR A 35 6.72 -22.61 -33.49
N SER A 36 5.50 -22.96 -33.98
CA SER A 36 4.25 -22.35 -33.53
C SER A 36 3.98 -22.63 -32.05
N GLU A 37 4.14 -23.89 -31.61
CA GLU A 37 3.99 -24.24 -30.18
C GLU A 37 5.01 -23.52 -29.29
N LEU A 38 6.25 -23.36 -29.77
CA LEU A 38 7.32 -22.63 -29.06
C LEU A 38 6.93 -21.15 -28.89
N ASP A 39 6.43 -20.52 -29.96
CA ASP A 39 6.08 -19.10 -29.93
C ASP A 39 4.85 -18.86 -29.05
N GLU A 40 3.83 -19.72 -29.11
CA GLU A 40 2.72 -19.68 -28.15
C GLU A 40 3.20 -19.84 -26.68
N SER A 41 4.14 -20.75 -26.45
CA SER A 41 4.68 -20.99 -25.12
C SER A 41 5.48 -19.78 -24.62
N LYS A 42 6.27 -19.13 -25.51
CA LYS A 42 6.99 -17.89 -25.18
C LYS A 42 6.02 -16.77 -24.85
N ASP A 43 4.95 -16.59 -25.61
CA ASP A 43 3.96 -15.55 -25.36
C ASP A 43 3.24 -15.78 -24.02
N LYS A 44 2.86 -17.03 -23.72
CA LYS A 44 2.29 -17.41 -22.43
C LYS A 44 3.27 -17.12 -21.28
N TYR A 45 4.55 -17.45 -21.47
CA TYR A 45 5.59 -17.18 -20.47
C TYR A 45 5.80 -15.69 -20.24
N LEU A 46 5.90 -14.89 -21.31
CA LEU A 46 6.08 -13.44 -21.20
C LEU A 46 4.90 -12.78 -20.49
N ARG A 47 3.67 -13.22 -20.81
CA ARG A 47 2.46 -12.73 -20.12
C ARG A 47 2.47 -13.11 -18.64
N LEU A 48 2.75 -14.37 -18.32
CA LEU A 48 2.81 -14.85 -16.94
C LEU A 48 3.91 -14.13 -16.14
N PHE A 49 5.06 -13.88 -16.78
CA PHE A 49 6.16 -13.13 -16.16
C PHE A 49 5.74 -11.69 -15.83
N ALA A 50 5.05 -11.01 -16.75
CA ALA A 50 4.53 -9.67 -16.51
C ALA A 50 3.47 -9.65 -15.38
N GLU A 51 2.56 -10.63 -15.38
CA GLU A 51 1.56 -10.79 -14.32
C GLU A 51 2.22 -11.05 -12.95
N PHE A 52 3.25 -11.90 -12.91
CA PHE A 52 4.01 -12.18 -11.70
C PHE A 52 4.76 -10.94 -11.17
N ASP A 53 5.38 -10.17 -12.06
CA ASP A 53 6.07 -8.92 -11.66
C ASP A 53 5.09 -7.89 -11.09
N ASN A 54 3.92 -7.74 -11.73
CA ASN A 54 2.84 -6.89 -11.23
C ASN A 54 2.29 -7.37 -9.87
N PHE A 55 2.08 -8.69 -9.72
CA PHE A 55 1.67 -9.30 -8.46
C PHE A 55 2.69 -9.03 -7.36
N LYS A 56 3.97 -9.23 -7.63
CA LYS A 56 5.05 -8.98 -6.66
C LYS A 56 5.08 -7.52 -6.20
N LYS A 57 4.99 -6.57 -7.14
CA LYS A 57 4.93 -5.13 -6.83
C LYS A 57 3.72 -4.78 -5.97
N ARG A 58 2.54 -5.31 -6.33
CA ARG A 58 1.31 -5.11 -5.56
C ARG A 58 1.41 -5.70 -4.16
N SER A 59 1.88 -6.95 -4.03
CA SER A 59 2.02 -7.63 -2.74
C SER A 59 2.98 -6.90 -1.79
N VAL A 60 4.09 -6.36 -2.31
CA VAL A 60 5.01 -5.53 -1.51
C VAL A 60 4.32 -4.26 -1.02
N LYS A 61 3.56 -3.58 -1.89
CA LYS A 61 2.81 -2.38 -1.52
C LYS A 61 1.75 -2.68 -0.46
N GLU A 62 0.93 -3.71 -0.66
CA GLU A 62 -0.10 -4.14 0.28
C GLU A 62 0.50 -4.47 1.66
N ARG A 63 1.62 -5.20 1.67
CA ARG A 63 2.33 -5.50 2.92
C ARG A 63 2.83 -4.24 3.63
N PHE A 64 3.35 -3.28 2.89
CA PHE A 64 3.81 -2.02 3.45
C PHE A 64 2.65 -1.19 4.01
N ASP A 65 1.51 -1.15 3.31
CA ASP A 65 0.30 -0.48 3.77
C ASP A 65 -0.30 -1.14 5.03
N LEU A 66 -0.29 -2.47 5.09
CA LEU A 66 -0.67 -3.22 6.29
C LEU A 66 0.24 -2.89 7.49
N MET A 67 1.55 -2.81 7.28
CA MET A 67 2.49 -2.45 8.36
C MET A 67 2.25 -1.04 8.88
N LYS A 68 1.89 -0.09 8.01
CA LYS A 68 1.56 1.29 8.40
C LYS A 68 0.30 1.38 9.25
N THR A 69 -0.65 0.48 9.06
CA THR A 69 -1.96 0.51 9.71
C THR A 69 -2.16 -0.58 10.77
N ALA A 70 -1.16 -1.43 11.01
CA ALA A 70 -1.26 -2.57 11.93
C ALA A 70 -1.69 -2.19 13.37
N GLY A 71 -1.39 -0.96 13.81
CA GLY A 71 -1.81 -0.44 15.12
C GLY A 71 -3.13 0.33 15.12
N GLN A 72 -3.80 0.47 13.99
CA GLN A 72 -4.97 1.34 13.84
C GLN A 72 -6.08 1.02 14.85
N GLU A 73 -6.45 -0.24 14.99
CA GLU A 73 -7.53 -0.68 15.87
C GLU A 73 -7.23 -0.34 17.35
N ILE A 74 -6.02 -0.64 17.80
CA ILE A 74 -5.57 -0.34 19.17
C ILE A 74 -5.56 1.18 19.40
N LEU A 75 -5.01 1.94 18.47
CA LEU A 75 -4.96 3.40 18.57
C LEU A 75 -6.36 4.00 18.57
N THR A 76 -7.26 3.53 17.71
CA THR A 76 -8.65 3.99 17.70
C THR A 76 -9.36 3.72 19.03
N SER A 77 -9.11 2.59 19.68
CA SER A 77 -9.68 2.28 20.99
C SER A 77 -9.11 3.15 22.14
N LEU A 78 -7.95 3.77 21.95
CA LEU A 78 -7.34 4.71 22.90
C LEU A 78 -7.80 6.16 22.71
N LEU A 79 -8.36 6.53 21.55
CA LEU A 79 -8.79 7.91 21.28
C LEU A 79 -9.80 8.44 22.30
N PRO A 80 -10.81 7.67 22.78
CA PRO A 80 -11.72 8.15 23.82
C PRO A 80 -11.00 8.57 25.11
N VAL A 81 -9.89 7.90 25.46
CA VAL A 81 -9.08 8.27 26.64
C VAL A 81 -8.41 9.63 26.41
N LEU A 82 -7.91 9.90 25.21
CA LEU A 82 -7.35 11.22 24.88
C LEU A 82 -8.43 12.31 24.92
N ASP A 83 -9.65 12.01 24.44
CA ASP A 83 -10.78 12.96 24.51
C ASP A 83 -11.17 13.27 25.95
N ASP A 84 -11.13 12.27 26.86
CA ASP A 84 -11.37 12.46 28.27
C ASP A 84 -10.34 13.39 28.94
N PHE A 85 -9.05 13.21 28.60
CA PHE A 85 -7.99 14.11 29.04
C PHE A 85 -8.17 15.53 28.49
N ASP A 86 -8.51 15.69 27.21
CA ASP A 86 -8.77 17.00 26.61
C ASP A 86 -9.97 17.68 27.27
N ARG A 87 -11.04 16.94 27.57
CA ARG A 87 -12.22 17.45 28.28
C ARG A 87 -11.87 17.87 29.71
N ALA A 88 -11.13 17.04 30.46
CA ALA A 88 -10.67 17.37 31.82
C ALA A 88 -9.80 18.63 31.83
N LYS A 89 -8.92 18.79 30.81
CA LYS A 89 -8.09 19.98 30.68
C LYS A 89 -8.93 21.23 30.39
N LYS A 90 -9.87 21.17 29.43
CA LYS A 90 -10.81 22.30 29.17
C LYS A 90 -11.62 22.68 30.41
N SER A 91 -12.08 21.68 31.19
CA SER A 91 -12.83 21.92 32.44
C SER A 91 -11.97 22.63 33.48
N ALA A 92 -10.71 22.26 33.61
CA ALA A 92 -9.76 22.92 34.52
C ALA A 92 -9.47 24.37 34.14
N GLU A 93 -9.32 24.66 32.85
CA GLU A 93 -9.12 26.01 32.31
C GLU A 93 -10.33 26.92 32.57
N SER A 94 -11.56 26.35 32.62
CA SER A 94 -12.78 27.07 33.00
C SER A 94 -12.99 27.24 34.51
N GLY A 95 -12.05 26.74 35.34
CA GLY A 95 -12.08 26.89 36.81
C GLY A 95 -12.98 25.92 37.55
N ALA A 96 -13.52 24.91 36.85
CA ALA A 96 -14.43 23.92 37.47
C ALA A 96 -13.70 22.85 38.31
N GLU A 97 -12.47 22.49 37.91
CA GLU A 97 -11.63 21.49 38.58
C GLU A 97 -10.15 21.81 38.39
N SER A 98 -9.26 21.30 39.29
CA SER A 98 -7.81 21.45 39.11
C SER A 98 -7.23 20.27 38.32
N PHE A 99 -6.74 20.52 37.11
CA PHE A 99 -5.95 19.55 36.37
C PHE A 99 -4.51 19.59 36.94
N SER A 100 -4.13 18.55 37.69
CA SER A 100 -2.84 18.56 38.37
C SER A 100 -1.68 18.56 37.33
N GLU A 101 -0.59 19.26 37.64
CA GLU A 101 0.61 19.35 36.81
C GLU A 101 1.15 17.94 36.44
N GLY A 102 1.10 17.00 37.40
CA GLY A 102 1.47 15.61 37.20
C GLY A 102 0.63 14.90 36.14
N VAL A 103 -0.68 15.12 36.14
CA VAL A 103 -1.58 14.54 35.11
C VAL A 103 -1.28 15.13 33.72
N ASN A 104 -1.02 16.44 33.63
CA ASN A 104 -0.65 17.09 32.39
C ASN A 104 0.65 16.51 31.81
N LEU A 105 1.66 16.25 32.65
CA LEU A 105 2.92 15.60 32.20
C LEU A 105 2.67 14.19 31.70
N VAL A 106 1.83 13.40 32.34
CA VAL A 106 1.45 12.06 31.88
C VAL A 106 0.74 12.13 30.54
N TYR A 107 -0.22 13.05 30.38
CA TYR A 107 -0.93 13.26 29.12
C TYR A 107 0.02 13.65 27.98
N GLN A 108 0.91 14.62 28.20
CA GLN A 108 1.89 15.05 27.21
C GLN A 108 2.80 13.90 26.79
N LYS A 109 3.26 13.08 27.74
CA LYS A 109 4.10 11.91 27.46
C LYS A 109 3.35 10.85 26.65
N LEU A 110 2.10 10.59 27.00
CA LEU A 110 1.24 9.67 26.25
C LEU A 110 1.06 10.16 24.82
N PHE A 111 0.65 11.42 24.63
CA PHE A 111 0.42 12.02 23.33
C PHE A 111 1.69 11.99 22.47
N SER A 112 2.83 12.44 22.98
CA SER A 112 4.11 12.38 22.27
C SER A 112 4.52 10.94 21.89
N THR A 113 4.23 9.96 22.76
CA THR A 113 4.51 8.56 22.44
C THR A 113 3.65 8.07 21.27
N LEU A 114 2.40 8.49 21.21
CA LEU A 114 1.48 8.15 20.10
C LEU A 114 1.87 8.88 18.81
N GLU A 115 2.32 10.14 18.90
CA GLU A 115 2.87 10.88 17.76
C GLU A 115 4.10 10.15 17.15
N HIS A 116 5.00 9.66 17.99
CA HIS A 116 6.12 8.84 17.53
C HIS A 116 5.69 7.52 16.86
N LYS A 117 4.47 7.04 17.11
CA LYS A 117 3.87 5.89 16.42
C LYS A 117 3.11 6.28 15.16
N GLY A 118 3.15 7.55 14.77
CA GLY A 118 2.54 8.07 13.55
C GLY A 118 1.13 8.65 13.73
N LEU A 119 0.64 8.76 14.97
CA LEU A 119 -0.64 9.44 15.25
C LEU A 119 -0.45 10.95 15.08
N LYS A 120 -1.36 11.60 14.34
CA LYS A 120 -1.40 13.06 14.18
C LYS A 120 -2.80 13.56 14.45
N ALA A 121 -2.96 14.54 15.33
CA ALA A 121 -4.22 15.24 15.51
C ALA A 121 -4.48 16.18 14.31
N MET A 122 -5.75 16.30 13.93
CA MET A 122 -6.18 17.27 12.92
C MET A 122 -6.43 18.62 13.58
N GLU A 123 -5.90 19.68 12.99
CA GLU A 123 -6.20 21.06 13.38
C GLU A 123 -7.42 21.55 12.57
N SER A 124 -8.61 21.23 13.08
CA SER A 124 -9.84 21.51 12.33
C SER A 124 -10.46 22.87 12.68
N THR A 125 -10.27 23.38 13.91
CA THR A 125 -10.87 24.66 14.34
C THR A 125 -10.31 25.83 13.55
N GLY A 126 -11.19 26.62 12.92
CA GLY A 126 -10.83 27.76 12.07
C GLY A 126 -10.53 27.40 10.62
N ALA A 127 -10.40 26.10 10.29
CA ALA A 127 -10.22 25.63 8.91
C ALA A 127 -11.55 25.66 8.14
N ASP A 128 -11.48 25.59 6.82
CA ASP A 128 -12.64 25.38 5.98
C ASP A 128 -13.20 23.96 6.20
N PHE A 129 -14.50 23.82 6.19
CA PHE A 129 -15.14 22.52 6.33
C PHE A 129 -14.85 21.65 5.10
N ASP A 130 -14.29 20.47 5.34
CA ASP A 130 -14.00 19.45 4.34
C ASP A 130 -14.63 18.11 4.76
N PRO A 131 -15.60 17.57 4.00
CA PRO A 131 -16.25 16.29 4.30
C PRO A 131 -15.29 15.08 4.33
N GLU A 132 -14.11 15.18 3.69
CA GLU A 132 -13.13 14.10 3.73
C GLU A 132 -12.47 13.97 5.12
N PHE A 133 -12.36 15.06 5.88
CA PHE A 133 -11.69 15.11 7.17
C PHE A 133 -12.64 15.35 8.34
N HIS A 134 -13.79 16.00 8.07
CA HIS A 134 -14.68 16.53 9.09
C HIS A 134 -16.07 15.90 9.00
N GLU A 135 -16.64 15.63 10.17
CA GLU A 135 -18.03 15.25 10.38
C GLU A 135 -18.77 16.42 11.07
N ALA A 136 -19.63 17.12 10.35
CA ALA A 136 -20.42 18.21 10.91
C ALA A 136 -21.55 17.64 11.78
N ILE A 137 -21.52 17.90 13.11
CA ILE A 137 -22.53 17.46 14.07
C ILE A 137 -23.56 18.53 14.36
N ALA A 138 -23.22 19.79 14.16
CA ALA A 138 -24.13 20.92 14.32
C ALA A 138 -23.73 22.07 13.37
N ASP A 139 -24.75 22.83 12.97
CA ASP A 139 -24.60 24.09 12.23
C ASP A 139 -25.04 25.25 13.16
N ILE A 140 -24.27 26.32 13.15
CA ILE A 140 -24.62 27.55 13.85
C ILE A 140 -24.64 28.73 12.88
N PRO A 141 -25.44 29.78 13.10
CA PRO A 141 -25.38 30.99 12.29
C PRO A 141 -23.98 31.58 12.30
N ALA A 142 -23.45 31.93 11.15
CA ALA A 142 -22.13 32.55 11.04
C ALA A 142 -22.08 33.89 11.82
N PRO A 143 -21.17 34.07 12.77
CA PRO A 143 -21.01 35.35 13.48
C PRO A 143 -20.64 36.51 12.55
N ASN A 144 -19.95 36.19 11.45
CA ASN A 144 -19.61 37.11 10.37
C ASN A 144 -19.48 36.32 9.05
N ASP A 145 -19.54 37.03 7.91
CA ASP A 145 -19.44 36.41 6.58
C ASP A 145 -18.12 35.70 6.29
N GLU A 146 -17.04 36.09 6.99
CA GLU A 146 -15.69 35.49 6.82
C GLU A 146 -15.61 34.09 7.45
N LEU A 147 -16.47 33.77 8.39
CA LEU A 147 -16.54 32.47 9.07
C LEU A 147 -17.52 31.51 8.42
N LYS A 148 -18.27 31.95 7.43
CA LYS A 148 -19.24 31.12 6.71
C LYS A 148 -18.56 29.94 6.03
N GLY A 149 -19.03 28.72 6.31
CA GLY A 149 -18.43 27.49 5.80
C GLY A 149 -17.18 27.02 6.55
N LYS A 150 -16.80 27.70 7.65
CA LYS A 150 -15.67 27.31 8.48
C LYS A 150 -16.07 26.53 9.71
N VAL A 151 -15.14 25.77 10.22
CA VAL A 151 -15.24 25.05 11.50
C VAL A 151 -15.07 26.06 12.65
N ILE A 152 -16.11 26.25 13.43
CA ILE A 152 -16.09 27.17 14.58
C ILE A 152 -15.52 26.49 15.83
N ASP A 153 -15.90 25.25 16.08
CA ASP A 153 -15.40 24.47 17.22
C ASP A 153 -15.23 23.00 16.82
N THR A 154 -14.29 22.34 17.49
CA THR A 154 -14.02 20.92 17.37
C THR A 154 -14.43 20.23 18.66
N VAL A 155 -15.52 19.47 18.61
CA VAL A 155 -16.07 18.73 19.76
C VAL A 155 -15.24 17.49 20.06
N GLU A 156 -14.88 16.72 19.01
CA GLU A 156 -13.94 15.62 19.09
C GLU A 156 -12.88 15.80 18.02
N LYS A 157 -11.60 15.70 18.40
CA LYS A 157 -10.50 15.83 17.45
C LYS A 157 -10.47 14.67 16.45
N GLY A 158 -10.22 14.98 15.19
CA GLY A 158 -9.88 13.97 14.18
C GLY A 158 -8.43 13.53 14.31
N TYR A 159 -8.15 12.30 13.87
CA TYR A 159 -6.79 11.75 13.91
C TYR A 159 -6.43 11.00 12.63
N LEU A 160 -5.17 11.17 12.23
CA LEU A 160 -4.52 10.41 11.17
C LEU A 160 -3.49 9.45 11.78
N LEU A 161 -3.32 8.29 11.17
CA LEU A 161 -2.23 7.35 11.45
C LEU A 161 -1.42 7.15 10.16
N ASN A 162 -0.17 7.62 10.14
CA ASN A 162 0.69 7.52 8.94
C ASN A 162 -0.03 8.00 7.67
N ASP A 163 -0.67 9.19 7.74
CA ASP A 163 -1.43 9.86 6.67
C ASP A 163 -2.77 9.19 6.27
N LYS A 164 -3.20 8.15 6.97
CA LYS A 164 -4.52 7.54 6.83
C LYS A 164 -5.45 8.02 7.94
N ILE A 165 -6.65 8.49 7.57
CA ILE A 165 -7.67 8.88 8.54
C ILE A 165 -8.12 7.65 9.31
N ILE A 166 -8.04 7.72 10.65
CA ILE A 166 -8.55 6.70 11.57
C ILE A 166 -9.79 7.18 12.35
N ARG A 167 -9.99 8.50 12.42
CA ARG A 167 -11.19 9.14 12.96
C ARG A 167 -11.35 10.54 12.36
N HIS A 168 -12.55 10.85 11.84
CA HIS A 168 -12.90 12.20 11.40
C HIS A 168 -13.06 13.13 12.62
N ALA A 169 -12.78 14.42 12.42
CA ALA A 169 -13.05 15.41 13.46
C ALA A 169 -14.55 15.71 13.49
N LYS A 170 -15.17 15.63 14.69
CA LYS A 170 -16.54 16.08 14.88
C LYS A 170 -16.55 17.58 15.16
N VAL A 171 -17.19 18.33 14.28
CA VAL A 171 -17.06 19.79 14.24
C VAL A 171 -18.42 20.49 14.21
N VAL A 172 -18.42 21.74 14.65
CA VAL A 172 -19.52 22.69 14.52
C VAL A 172 -19.16 23.65 13.38
N VAL A 173 -20.04 23.81 12.40
CA VAL A 173 -19.81 24.61 11.20
C VAL A 173 -20.66 25.87 11.20
N ALA A 174 -20.11 26.97 10.73
CA ALA A 174 -20.84 28.23 10.50
C ALA A 174 -21.58 28.19 9.17
N LYS A 175 -22.88 28.47 9.18
CA LYS A 175 -23.72 28.58 7.99
C LYS A 175 -24.20 29.99 7.72
#